data_bf6491a769eb53dcacfe3e204587f795
#
_entry.id   bf6491a769eb53dcacfe3e204587f795
#
_cell.length_a   1.000
_cell.length_b   1.000
_cell.length_c   1.000
_cell.angle_alpha   90.00
_cell.angle_beta   90.00
_cell.angle_gamma   90.00
#
_symmetry.space_group_name_H-M   'P 1'
#
loop_
_entity.id
_entity.type
_entity.pdbx_description
1 polymer ?
#
loop_
_entity_poly.entity_id
_entity_poly.type
_entity_poly.pdbx_seq_one_letter_code
_entity_poly.pdbx_strand_id
1 'polypeptide(L)'
;MPIKDALMTVLNRNAFYRDGYRLMLRISIIQGLVIVLLGMALVAMLVMMDTRYVYFATTADGRIINIVPLNEPFRSRGDVVAWTAGTAQKVMRFGYHDFRQRLQEASTSFTPTGWESFTKAMKEARILETVEARRLVVTMDIEAAPEIKSSFVRDGVYTWYMQFPVMIKFEGAEAPGSIHAMLILQVVRVSTLQNPDGINIEQWVAKPIS
;
A
#
# COMPACT_ATOMS: atom_id res chain seq x y z
N MET A 1 59.72 70.31 10.28
CA MET A 1 58.39 69.81 10.64
C MET A 1 57.63 69.08 9.49
N PRO A 2 57.81 69.36 8.16
CA PRO A 2 56.97 68.80 7.09
C PRO A 2 57.21 67.30 6.82
N ILE A 3 58.36 66.67 7.21
CA ILE A 3 58.71 65.27 6.86
C ILE A 3 57.96 64.26 7.76
N LYS A 4 57.69 64.62 9.01
CA LYS A 4 56.93 63.77 9.92
C LYS A 4 55.44 63.63 9.52
N ASP A 5 54.83 64.67 9.03
CA ASP A 5 53.43 64.71 8.57
C ASP A 5 53.26 63.93 7.27
N ALA A 6 54.23 63.97 6.37
CA ALA A 6 54.22 63.19 5.14
C ALA A 6 54.36 61.70 5.40
N LEU A 7 55.24 61.33 6.35
CA LEU A 7 55.40 59.92 6.78
C LEU A 7 54.14 59.37 7.46
N MET A 8 53.48 60.13 8.33
CA MET A 8 52.27 59.74 8.99
C MET A 8 51.10 59.57 7.97
N THR A 9 51.02 60.39 6.98
CA THR A 9 50.01 60.28 5.90
C THR A 9 50.21 59.00 5.07
N VAL A 10 51.46 58.64 4.75
CA VAL A 10 51.73 57.40 3.99
C VAL A 10 51.49 56.15 4.84
N LEU A 11 51.83 56.18 6.11
CA LEU A 11 51.57 55.05 7.04
C LEU A 11 50.10 54.83 7.27
N ASN A 12 49.30 55.89 7.51
CA ASN A 12 47.87 55.79 7.64
C ASN A 12 47.20 55.28 6.37
N ARG A 13 47.64 55.71 5.21
CA ARG A 13 47.11 55.24 3.92
C ARG A 13 47.39 53.74 3.71
N ASN A 14 48.57 53.29 4.01
CA ASN A 14 48.92 51.87 3.93
C ASN A 14 48.14 51.00 4.94
N ALA A 15 47.94 51.48 6.17
CA ALA A 15 47.13 50.81 7.16
C ALA A 15 45.68 50.68 6.70
N PHE A 16 45.14 51.80 6.14
CA PHE A 16 43.76 51.85 5.62
C PHE A 16 43.53 50.82 4.49
N TYR A 17 44.45 50.74 3.53
CA TYR A 17 44.36 49.77 2.44
C TYR A 17 44.49 48.32 2.92
N ARG A 18 45.36 48.08 3.87
CA ARG A 18 45.58 46.74 4.44
C ARG A 18 44.34 46.27 5.24
N ASP A 19 43.76 47.16 6.03
CA ASP A 19 42.57 46.84 6.83
C ASP A 19 41.33 46.72 5.96
N GLY A 20 41.19 47.57 4.94
CA GLY A 20 40.15 47.45 3.92
C GLY A 20 40.19 46.17 3.13
N TYR A 21 41.42 45.71 2.72
CA TYR A 21 41.60 44.45 2.04
C TYR A 21 41.21 43.27 2.92
N ARG A 22 41.63 43.24 4.19
CA ARG A 22 41.27 42.21 5.14
C ARG A 22 39.76 42.16 5.39
N LEU A 23 39.09 43.30 5.48
CA LEU A 23 37.65 43.33 5.62
C LEU A 23 36.94 42.80 4.39
N MET A 24 37.33 43.22 3.17
CA MET A 24 36.79 42.70 1.92
C MET A 24 36.99 41.17 1.79
N LEU A 25 38.16 40.67 2.16
CA LEU A 25 38.46 39.23 2.11
C LEU A 25 37.57 38.45 3.05
N ARG A 26 37.32 38.98 4.27
CA ARG A 26 36.37 38.31 5.22
C ARG A 26 34.94 38.33 4.67
N ILE A 27 34.49 39.39 4.12
CA ILE A 27 33.15 39.50 3.49
C ILE A 27 33.03 38.52 2.34
N SER A 28 34.02 38.45 1.45
CA SER A 28 34.01 37.49 0.32
C SER A 28 33.99 36.02 0.78
N ILE A 29 34.74 35.67 1.84
CA ILE A 29 34.71 34.32 2.39
C ILE A 29 33.33 34.00 2.98
N ILE A 30 32.73 34.91 3.74
CA ILE A 30 31.39 34.74 4.31
C ILE A 30 30.37 34.58 3.20
N GLN A 31 30.43 35.40 2.16
CA GLN A 31 29.54 35.35 1.00
C GLN A 31 29.69 34.00 0.24
N GLY A 32 30.93 33.54 0.04
CA GLY A 32 31.18 32.23 -0.56
C GLY A 32 30.57 31.08 0.26
N LEU A 33 30.70 31.14 1.59
CA LEU A 33 30.14 30.13 2.49
C LEU A 33 28.60 30.11 2.44
N VAL A 34 27.97 31.26 2.38
CA VAL A 34 26.50 31.40 2.24
C VAL A 34 26.03 30.80 0.90
N ILE A 35 26.75 31.06 -0.18
CA ILE A 35 26.40 30.50 -1.51
C ILE A 35 26.49 28.96 -1.47
N VAL A 36 27.53 28.40 -0.86
CA VAL A 36 27.68 26.93 -0.72
C VAL A 36 26.56 26.35 0.11
N LEU A 37 26.17 26.99 1.23
CA LEU A 37 25.06 26.53 2.05
C LEU A 37 23.73 26.57 1.31
N LEU A 38 23.47 27.64 0.56
CA LEU A 38 22.26 27.75 -0.27
C LEU A 38 22.24 26.67 -1.37
N GLY A 39 23.39 26.41 -2.00
CA GLY A 39 23.52 25.34 -2.99
C GLY A 39 23.22 23.96 -2.40
N MET A 40 23.76 23.64 -1.20
CA MET A 40 23.45 22.40 -0.51
C MET A 40 21.97 22.28 -0.12
N ALA A 41 21.36 23.37 0.36
CA ALA A 41 19.93 23.40 0.69
C ALA A 41 19.05 23.15 -0.54
N LEU A 42 19.43 23.75 -1.69
CA LEU A 42 18.72 23.52 -2.96
C LEU A 42 18.79 22.06 -3.42
N VAL A 43 19.99 21.46 -3.36
CA VAL A 43 20.19 20.04 -3.70
C VAL A 43 19.40 19.14 -2.75
N ALA A 44 19.44 19.41 -1.46
CA ALA A 44 18.66 18.67 -0.47
C ALA A 44 17.15 18.76 -0.73
N MET A 45 16.67 19.96 -1.09
CA MET A 45 15.27 20.17 -1.45
C MET A 45 14.88 19.39 -2.71
N LEU A 46 15.73 19.37 -3.74
CA LEU A 46 15.46 18.60 -4.97
C LEU A 46 15.47 17.09 -4.73
N VAL A 47 16.35 16.59 -3.87
CA VAL A 47 16.41 15.17 -3.52
C VAL A 47 15.21 14.75 -2.65
N MET A 48 14.71 15.65 -1.80
CA MET A 48 13.53 15.41 -0.96
C MET A 48 12.20 15.62 -1.70
N MET A 49 12.19 16.25 -2.86
CA MET A 49 10.99 16.36 -3.70
C MET A 49 10.66 15.00 -4.31
N ASP A 50 9.80 14.27 -3.64
CA ASP A 50 9.16 13.05 -4.17
C ASP A 50 8.29 13.46 -5.37
N THR A 51 8.79 13.24 -6.57
CA THR A 51 8.06 13.55 -7.82
C THR A 51 6.94 12.52 -7.98
N ARG A 52 5.75 12.85 -7.48
CA ARG A 52 4.55 12.05 -7.75
C ARG A 52 4.16 12.24 -9.20
N TYR A 53 4.50 11.26 -10.03
CA TYR A 53 4.01 11.21 -11.40
C TYR A 53 2.53 10.85 -11.40
N VAL A 54 1.68 11.80 -11.77
CA VAL A 54 0.25 11.54 -11.99
C VAL A 54 0.08 11.10 -13.44
N TYR A 55 -0.18 9.82 -13.63
CA TYR A 55 -0.46 9.26 -14.95
C TYR A 55 -1.94 9.45 -15.27
N PHE A 56 -2.22 10.11 -16.39
CA PHE A 56 -3.58 10.20 -16.93
C PHE A 56 -3.68 9.26 -18.13
N ALA A 57 -4.63 8.34 -18.12
CA ALA A 57 -5.02 7.63 -19.31
C ALA A 57 -6.27 8.28 -19.89
N THR A 58 -6.27 8.52 -21.19
CA THR A 58 -7.46 8.93 -21.95
C THR A 58 -8.10 7.69 -22.54
N THR A 59 -9.39 7.50 -22.31
CA THR A 59 -10.18 6.52 -23.07
C THR A 59 -10.37 7.01 -24.50
N ALA A 60 -10.75 6.10 -25.43
CA ALA A 60 -11.08 6.46 -26.82
C ALA A 60 -12.15 7.56 -26.91
N ASP A 61 -12.99 7.72 -25.88
CA ASP A 61 -14.04 8.74 -25.75
C ASP A 61 -13.52 10.06 -25.14
N GLY A 62 -12.20 10.24 -24.95
CA GLY A 62 -11.60 11.47 -24.44
C GLY A 62 -11.81 11.74 -22.94
N ARG A 63 -12.33 10.79 -22.17
CA ARG A 63 -12.47 10.94 -20.71
C ARG A 63 -11.14 10.72 -20.03
N ILE A 64 -10.75 11.66 -19.18
CA ILE A 64 -9.56 11.54 -18.32
C ILE A 64 -9.89 10.57 -17.18
N ILE A 65 -9.22 9.43 -17.16
CA ILE A 65 -9.27 8.51 -16.01
C ILE A 65 -8.06 8.81 -15.13
N ASN A 66 -8.33 9.18 -13.89
CA ASN A 66 -7.27 9.32 -12.89
C ASN A 66 -6.81 7.91 -12.49
N ILE A 67 -5.66 7.48 -13.00
CA ILE A 67 -5.07 6.20 -12.65
C ILE A 67 -4.35 6.38 -11.31
N VAL A 68 -4.94 5.84 -10.24
CA VAL A 68 -4.25 5.74 -8.95
C VAL A 68 -3.18 4.65 -9.05
N PRO A 69 -1.90 4.96 -8.79
CA PRO A 69 -0.83 3.98 -8.82
C PRO A 69 -1.12 2.78 -7.91
N LEU A 70 -0.60 1.60 -8.27
CA LEU A 70 -0.84 0.38 -7.50
C LEU A 70 -0.17 0.38 -6.12
N ASN A 71 0.83 1.22 -5.91
CA ASN A 71 1.53 1.39 -4.63
C ASN A 71 0.79 2.34 -3.65
N GLU A 72 -0.36 2.90 -4.06
CA GLU A 72 -1.18 3.75 -3.21
C GLU A 72 -2.55 3.09 -2.93
N PRO A 73 -3.16 3.33 -1.75
CA PRO A 73 -4.50 2.83 -1.47
C PRO A 73 -5.53 3.55 -2.34
N PHE A 74 -6.33 2.80 -3.07
CA PHE A 74 -7.41 3.34 -3.92
C PHE A 74 -8.73 3.52 -3.15
N ARG A 75 -8.95 2.69 -2.12
CA ARG A 75 -10.16 2.69 -1.29
C ARG A 75 -9.88 3.12 0.14
N SER A 76 -10.89 3.63 0.81
CA SER A 76 -10.80 3.89 2.24
C SER A 76 -10.61 2.58 3.03
N ARG A 77 -10.07 2.68 4.25
CA ARG A 77 -9.91 1.50 5.12
C ARG A 77 -11.24 0.79 5.39
N GLY A 78 -12.33 1.56 5.58
CA GLY A 78 -13.66 1.02 5.79
C GLY A 78 -14.19 0.25 4.58
N ASP A 79 -13.97 0.77 3.37
CA ASP A 79 -14.39 0.11 2.14
C ASP A 79 -13.65 -1.21 1.92
N VAL A 80 -12.34 -1.26 2.21
CA VAL A 80 -11.55 -2.49 2.10
C VAL A 80 -12.04 -3.53 3.10
N VAL A 81 -12.33 -3.14 4.34
CA VAL A 81 -12.89 -4.02 5.37
C VAL A 81 -14.25 -4.57 4.95
N ALA A 82 -15.16 -3.71 4.50
CA ALA A 82 -16.48 -4.11 4.05
C ALA A 82 -16.43 -5.04 2.83
N TRP A 83 -15.59 -4.71 1.85
CA TRP A 83 -15.39 -5.55 0.66
C TRP A 83 -14.82 -6.92 1.02
N THR A 84 -13.82 -6.95 1.90
CA THR A 84 -13.20 -8.22 2.34
C THR A 84 -14.20 -9.12 3.07
N ALA A 85 -14.98 -8.55 3.97
CA ALA A 85 -16.05 -9.25 4.68
C ALA A 85 -17.09 -9.85 3.70
N GLY A 86 -17.64 -9.02 2.84
CA GLY A 86 -18.64 -9.44 1.87
C GLY A 86 -18.12 -10.47 0.87
N THR A 87 -16.87 -10.29 0.41
CA THR A 87 -16.24 -11.23 -0.53
C THR A 87 -15.97 -12.57 0.14
N ALA A 88 -15.45 -12.61 1.38
CA ALA A 88 -15.23 -13.84 2.12
C ALA A 88 -16.52 -14.64 2.31
N GLN A 89 -17.61 -13.97 2.69
CA GLN A 89 -18.93 -14.62 2.82
C GLN A 89 -19.45 -15.13 1.46
N LYS A 90 -19.30 -14.35 0.40
CA LYS A 90 -19.74 -14.73 -0.96
C LYS A 90 -19.00 -15.96 -1.47
N VAL A 91 -17.67 -16.01 -1.28
CA VAL A 91 -16.80 -17.09 -1.71
C VAL A 91 -17.15 -18.39 -0.99
N MET A 92 -17.51 -18.33 0.30
CA MET A 92 -17.85 -19.48 1.12
C MET A 92 -19.36 -19.79 1.15
N ARG A 93 -20.13 -19.29 0.19
CA ARG A 93 -21.55 -19.61 0.05
C ARG A 93 -21.79 -20.45 -1.18
N PHE A 94 -21.84 -21.78 -1.00
CA PHE A 94 -22.11 -22.73 -2.08
C PHE A 94 -22.70 -24.04 -1.51
N GLY A 95 -23.43 -24.75 -2.38
CA GLY A 95 -24.00 -26.05 -2.07
C GLY A 95 -23.44 -27.16 -2.96
N TYR A 96 -23.77 -28.40 -2.63
CA TYR A 96 -23.35 -29.59 -3.38
C TYR A 96 -23.78 -29.56 -4.87
N HIS A 97 -24.81 -28.79 -5.22
CA HIS A 97 -25.37 -28.73 -6.57
C HIS A 97 -24.78 -27.60 -7.42
N ASP A 98 -24.23 -26.53 -6.81
CA ASP A 98 -23.79 -25.33 -7.51
C ASP A 98 -22.34 -24.91 -7.22
N PHE A 99 -21.60 -25.67 -6.40
CA PHE A 99 -20.25 -25.27 -5.95
C PHE A 99 -19.29 -24.97 -7.10
N ARG A 100 -19.38 -25.71 -8.22
CA ARG A 100 -18.49 -25.49 -9.38
C ARG A 100 -18.70 -24.11 -9.99
N GLN A 101 -19.97 -23.74 -10.21
CA GLN A 101 -20.34 -22.42 -10.73
C GLN A 101 -19.97 -21.31 -9.76
N ARG A 102 -20.32 -21.50 -8.44
CA ARG A 102 -20.00 -20.50 -7.41
C ARG A 102 -18.51 -20.27 -7.25
N LEU A 103 -17.71 -21.30 -7.28
CA LEU A 103 -16.25 -21.19 -7.22
C LEU A 103 -15.69 -20.50 -8.48
N GLN A 104 -16.23 -20.77 -9.65
CA GLN A 104 -15.85 -20.09 -10.88
C GLN A 104 -16.16 -18.57 -10.79
N GLU A 105 -17.33 -18.19 -10.30
CA GLU A 105 -17.68 -16.79 -10.06
C GLU A 105 -16.77 -16.16 -9.01
N ALA A 106 -16.47 -16.87 -7.94
CA ALA A 106 -15.61 -16.41 -6.85
C ALA A 106 -14.15 -16.15 -7.31
N SER A 107 -13.66 -16.93 -8.28
CA SER A 107 -12.27 -16.81 -8.77
C SER A 107 -11.91 -15.40 -9.25
N THR A 108 -12.88 -14.63 -9.73
CA THR A 108 -12.69 -13.24 -10.19
C THR A 108 -12.26 -12.28 -9.08
N SER A 109 -12.50 -12.64 -7.81
CA SER A 109 -12.12 -11.85 -6.63
C SER A 109 -10.71 -12.18 -6.12
N PHE A 110 -10.01 -13.09 -6.78
CA PHE A 110 -8.67 -13.53 -6.41
C PHE A 110 -7.64 -13.14 -7.47
N THR A 111 -6.40 -13.01 -7.06
CA THR A 111 -5.27 -13.12 -7.97
C THR A 111 -5.00 -14.61 -8.28
N PRO A 112 -4.20 -14.95 -9.31
CA PRO A 112 -3.83 -16.35 -9.56
C PRO A 112 -3.24 -17.05 -8.33
N THR A 113 -2.31 -16.39 -7.63
CA THR A 113 -1.68 -16.90 -6.40
C THR A 113 -2.71 -17.04 -5.27
N GLY A 114 -3.60 -16.05 -5.13
CA GLY A 114 -4.68 -16.08 -4.16
C GLY A 114 -5.64 -17.24 -4.38
N TRP A 115 -5.98 -17.51 -5.64
CA TRP A 115 -6.82 -18.63 -6.03
C TRP A 115 -6.18 -19.99 -5.71
N GLU A 116 -4.88 -20.14 -5.99
CA GLU A 116 -4.13 -21.34 -5.60
C GLU A 116 -4.12 -21.54 -4.07
N SER A 117 -3.90 -20.48 -3.32
CA SER A 117 -3.90 -20.54 -1.85
C SER A 117 -5.27 -20.94 -1.28
N PHE A 118 -6.34 -20.38 -1.86
CA PHE A 118 -7.73 -20.72 -1.50
C PHE A 118 -8.07 -22.18 -1.83
N THR A 119 -7.80 -22.62 -3.06
CA THR A 119 -8.10 -24.00 -3.48
C THR A 119 -7.30 -25.03 -2.70
N LYS A 120 -6.04 -24.70 -2.35
CA LYS A 120 -5.23 -25.52 -1.46
C LYS A 120 -5.86 -25.64 -0.06
N ALA A 121 -6.28 -24.52 0.54
CA ALA A 121 -6.94 -24.51 1.85
C ALA A 121 -8.24 -25.33 1.83
N MET A 122 -9.05 -25.21 0.77
CA MET A 122 -10.28 -25.98 0.59
C MET A 122 -10.02 -27.49 0.49
N LYS A 123 -8.96 -27.88 -0.22
CA LYS A 123 -8.54 -29.28 -0.38
C LYS A 123 -7.98 -29.87 0.92
N GLU A 124 -7.11 -29.14 1.62
CA GLU A 124 -6.53 -29.56 2.89
C GLU A 124 -7.59 -29.78 3.97
N ALA A 125 -8.59 -28.90 4.01
CA ALA A 125 -9.75 -29.03 4.90
C ALA A 125 -10.81 -30.05 4.41
N ARG A 126 -10.63 -30.65 3.22
CA ARG A 126 -11.57 -31.59 2.58
C ARG A 126 -13.01 -31.04 2.48
N ILE A 127 -13.18 -29.74 2.36
CA ILE A 127 -14.50 -29.10 2.39
C ILE A 127 -15.34 -29.56 1.20
N LEU A 128 -14.78 -29.52 -0.01
CA LEU A 128 -15.50 -29.88 -1.24
C LEU A 128 -15.92 -31.35 -1.24
N GLU A 129 -15.04 -32.25 -0.84
CA GLU A 129 -15.32 -33.68 -0.74
C GLU A 129 -16.46 -33.97 0.27
N THR A 130 -16.43 -33.28 1.42
CA THR A 130 -17.45 -33.38 2.45
C THR A 130 -18.80 -32.86 1.98
N VAL A 131 -18.80 -31.68 1.29
CA VAL A 131 -20.00 -31.08 0.74
C VAL A 131 -20.67 -31.95 -0.31
N GLU A 132 -19.89 -32.54 -1.22
CA GLU A 132 -20.42 -33.44 -2.26
C GLU A 132 -20.93 -34.74 -1.69
N ALA A 133 -20.16 -35.39 -0.82
CA ALA A 133 -20.50 -36.71 -0.25
C ALA A 133 -21.75 -36.63 0.64
N ARG A 134 -21.91 -35.57 1.42
CA ARG A 134 -23.01 -35.42 2.40
C ARG A 134 -24.12 -34.49 1.93
N ARG A 135 -24.08 -34.00 0.69
CA ARG A 135 -25.06 -33.07 0.10
C ARG A 135 -25.31 -31.84 0.97
N LEU A 136 -24.22 -31.21 1.43
CA LEU A 136 -24.29 -30.05 2.33
C LEU A 136 -24.32 -28.74 1.56
N VAL A 137 -24.75 -27.70 2.28
CA VAL A 137 -24.56 -26.29 1.90
C VAL A 137 -23.58 -25.68 2.88
N VAL A 138 -22.60 -24.94 2.36
CA VAL A 138 -21.62 -24.22 3.17
C VAL A 138 -21.99 -22.73 3.17
N THR A 139 -21.95 -22.15 4.35
CA THR A 139 -22.07 -20.70 4.56
C THR A 139 -20.98 -20.24 5.54
N MET A 140 -20.63 -18.99 5.48
CA MET A 140 -19.67 -18.38 6.40
C MET A 140 -20.29 -17.17 7.08
N ASP A 141 -20.27 -17.16 8.40
CA ASP A 141 -20.61 -16.01 9.21
C ASP A 141 -19.35 -15.37 9.77
N ILE A 142 -19.34 -14.05 9.79
CA ILE A 142 -18.23 -13.26 10.35
C ILE A 142 -18.60 -12.93 11.78
N GLU A 143 -17.81 -13.38 12.74
CA GLU A 143 -18.05 -13.18 14.17
C GLU A 143 -17.60 -11.82 14.66
N ALA A 144 -16.56 -11.24 14.02
CA ALA A 144 -16.11 -9.88 14.25
C ALA A 144 -15.59 -9.25 12.95
N ALA A 145 -15.73 -7.94 12.82
CA ALA A 145 -15.28 -7.21 11.64
C ALA A 145 -13.79 -7.45 11.34
N PRO A 146 -13.40 -7.58 10.05
CA PRO A 146 -12.01 -7.73 9.67
C PRO A 146 -11.13 -6.62 10.24
N GLU A 147 -10.03 -6.99 10.88
CA GLU A 147 -9.04 -6.06 11.41
C GLU A 147 -7.84 -5.99 10.47
N ILE A 148 -7.50 -4.77 10.02
CA ILE A 148 -6.27 -4.54 9.26
C ILE A 148 -5.10 -4.53 10.26
N LYS A 149 -4.34 -5.61 10.32
CA LYS A 149 -3.18 -5.75 11.20
C LYS A 149 -1.98 -4.95 10.70
N SER A 150 -1.78 -4.92 9.38
CA SER A 150 -0.73 -4.14 8.74
C SER A 150 -1.08 -3.81 7.29
N SER A 151 -0.43 -2.78 6.77
CA SER A 151 -0.47 -2.46 5.35
C SER A 151 0.94 -2.05 4.91
N PHE A 152 1.34 -2.50 3.73
CA PHE A 152 2.68 -2.27 3.19
C PHE A 152 2.64 -2.33 1.66
N VAL A 153 3.73 -1.88 1.04
CA VAL A 153 3.94 -2.03 -0.40
C VAL A 153 4.93 -3.18 -0.62
N ARG A 154 4.53 -4.16 -1.42
CA ARG A 154 5.37 -5.29 -1.85
C ARG A 154 5.40 -5.32 -3.36
N ASP A 155 6.59 -5.33 -3.95
CA ASP A 155 6.80 -5.36 -5.40
C ASP A 155 6.03 -4.27 -6.16
N GLY A 156 5.95 -3.06 -5.54
CA GLY A 156 5.21 -1.93 -6.10
C GLY A 156 3.69 -2.00 -5.95
N VAL A 157 3.16 -2.99 -5.21
CA VAL A 157 1.71 -3.19 -5.01
C VAL A 157 1.34 -2.99 -3.54
N TYR A 158 0.33 -2.16 -3.31
CA TYR A 158 -0.19 -1.92 -1.96
C TYR A 158 -0.97 -3.14 -1.47
N THR A 159 -0.61 -3.63 -0.28
CA THR A 159 -1.12 -4.87 0.32
C THR A 159 -1.65 -4.60 1.71
N TRP A 160 -2.84 -5.12 2.03
CA TRP A 160 -3.41 -5.16 3.37
C TRP A 160 -3.35 -6.58 3.90
N TYR A 161 -2.84 -6.72 5.12
CA TYR A 161 -2.90 -7.97 5.88
C TYR A 161 -4.03 -7.87 6.89
N MET A 162 -5.03 -8.76 6.77
CA MET A 162 -6.27 -8.72 7.53
C MET A 162 -6.51 -10.02 8.27
N GLN A 163 -7.14 -9.92 9.43
CA GLN A 163 -7.44 -11.06 10.28
C GLN A 163 -8.79 -10.87 10.96
N PHE A 164 -9.61 -11.91 10.98
CA PHE A 164 -10.90 -11.91 11.65
C PHE A 164 -11.42 -13.31 11.93
N PRO A 165 -12.17 -13.52 13.02
CA PRO A 165 -12.79 -14.79 13.33
C PRO A 165 -14.04 -15.01 12.45
N VAL A 166 -14.20 -16.25 12.01
CA VAL A 166 -15.31 -16.69 11.17
C VAL A 166 -15.86 -18.01 11.67
N MET A 167 -17.15 -18.23 11.48
CA MET A 167 -17.82 -19.50 11.68
C MET A 167 -18.26 -20.06 10.33
N ILE A 168 -17.69 -21.18 9.94
CA ILE A 168 -18.08 -21.91 8.73
C ILE A 168 -19.14 -22.90 9.11
N LYS A 169 -20.33 -22.77 8.54
CA LYS A 169 -21.48 -23.63 8.80
C LYS A 169 -21.69 -24.61 7.67
N PHE A 170 -21.99 -25.83 8.03
CA PHE A 170 -22.38 -26.92 7.13
C PHE A 170 -23.84 -27.26 7.42
N GLU A 171 -24.71 -27.03 6.47
CA GLU A 171 -26.15 -27.25 6.59
C GLU A 171 -26.56 -28.40 5.68
N GLY A 172 -27.31 -29.38 6.23
CA GLY A 172 -27.81 -30.54 5.51
C GLY A 172 -28.59 -31.47 6.43
N ALA A 173 -29.29 -32.45 5.84
CA ALA A 173 -30.16 -33.36 6.58
C ALA A 173 -29.41 -34.32 7.49
N GLU A 174 -28.19 -34.74 7.10
CA GLU A 174 -27.50 -35.87 7.76
C GLU A 174 -26.38 -35.49 8.73
N ALA A 175 -25.81 -34.26 8.63
CA ALA A 175 -24.70 -33.83 9.50
C ALA A 175 -24.51 -32.34 9.53
N PRO A 176 -25.39 -31.58 10.19
CA PRO A 176 -25.11 -30.16 10.42
C PRO A 176 -23.92 -30.02 11.35
N GLY A 177 -23.06 -28.99 11.07
CA GLY A 177 -21.88 -28.73 11.88
C GLY A 177 -21.35 -27.32 11.65
N SER A 178 -20.50 -26.88 12.54
CA SER A 178 -19.80 -25.59 12.39
C SER A 178 -18.35 -25.73 12.80
N ILE A 179 -17.50 -24.93 12.16
CA ILE A 179 -16.07 -24.81 12.47
C ILE A 179 -15.77 -23.34 12.71
N HIS A 180 -15.20 -23.06 13.89
CA HIS A 180 -14.66 -21.73 14.18
C HIS A 180 -13.23 -21.65 13.68
N ALA A 181 -12.92 -20.60 12.94
CA ALA A 181 -11.60 -20.40 12.38
C ALA A 181 -11.18 -18.92 12.40
N MET A 182 -9.89 -18.69 12.54
CA MET A 182 -9.29 -17.39 12.27
C MET A 182 -8.96 -17.32 10.77
N LEU A 183 -9.65 -16.46 10.05
CA LEU A 183 -9.38 -16.20 8.65
C LEU A 183 -8.32 -15.11 8.54
N ILE A 184 -7.27 -15.39 7.81
CA ILE A 184 -6.15 -14.50 7.53
C ILE A 184 -6.10 -14.29 6.03
N LEU A 185 -6.25 -13.03 5.61
CA LEU A 185 -6.26 -12.65 4.20
C LEU A 185 -5.17 -11.63 3.91
N GLN A 186 -4.54 -11.77 2.75
CA GLN A 186 -3.81 -10.68 2.12
C GLN A 186 -4.66 -10.18 0.96
N VAL A 187 -5.01 -8.90 1.00
CA VAL A 187 -5.75 -8.20 -0.04
C VAL A 187 -4.78 -7.25 -0.72
N VAL A 188 -4.73 -7.28 -2.04
CA VAL A 188 -3.80 -6.48 -2.83
C VAL A 188 -4.53 -5.56 -3.79
N ARG A 189 -3.88 -4.45 -4.10
CA ARG A 189 -4.31 -3.58 -5.19
C ARG A 189 -4.17 -4.29 -6.52
N VAL A 190 -5.18 -4.16 -7.36
CA VAL A 190 -5.12 -4.58 -8.77
C VAL A 190 -5.60 -3.42 -9.66
N SER A 191 -5.32 -3.52 -10.95
CA SER A 191 -5.84 -2.54 -11.90
C SER A 191 -7.37 -2.60 -11.95
N THR A 192 -8.02 -1.43 -11.98
CA THR A 192 -9.48 -1.34 -12.16
C THR A 192 -9.93 -1.88 -13.53
N LEU A 193 -9.00 -2.08 -14.46
CA LEU A 193 -9.25 -2.77 -15.74
C LEU A 193 -9.38 -4.29 -15.56
N GLN A 194 -8.72 -4.86 -14.54
CA GLN A 194 -8.80 -6.29 -14.22
C GLN A 194 -9.99 -6.59 -13.29
N ASN A 195 -10.16 -5.76 -12.27
CA ASN A 195 -11.29 -5.84 -11.36
C ASN A 195 -11.80 -4.43 -11.06
N PRO A 196 -13.08 -4.12 -11.34
CA PRO A 196 -13.67 -2.80 -11.07
C PRO A 196 -13.51 -2.36 -9.61
N ASP A 197 -13.46 -3.32 -8.69
CA ASP A 197 -13.23 -3.05 -7.27
C ASP A 197 -11.81 -2.55 -6.98
N GLY A 198 -10.85 -2.77 -7.87
CA GLY A 198 -9.46 -2.34 -7.76
C GLY A 198 -8.66 -3.07 -6.68
N ILE A 199 -9.20 -4.16 -6.13
CA ILE A 199 -8.58 -5.00 -5.09
C ILE A 199 -8.96 -6.46 -5.29
N ASN A 200 -8.02 -7.38 -4.99
CA ASN A 200 -8.22 -8.82 -5.03
C ASN A 200 -7.57 -9.50 -3.82
N ILE A 201 -8.00 -10.73 -3.54
CA ILE A 201 -7.39 -11.56 -2.50
C ILE A 201 -6.15 -12.25 -3.10
N GLU A 202 -5.00 -12.04 -2.47
CA GLU A 202 -3.70 -12.62 -2.84
C GLU A 202 -3.36 -13.87 -2.02
N GLN A 203 -3.88 -13.96 -0.79
CA GLN A 203 -3.66 -15.11 0.07
C GLN A 203 -4.88 -15.38 0.94
N TRP A 204 -5.21 -16.65 1.09
CA TRP A 204 -6.30 -17.15 1.92
C TRP A 204 -5.76 -18.23 2.87
N VAL A 205 -5.83 -18.00 4.17
CA VAL A 205 -5.45 -18.97 5.18
C VAL A 205 -6.52 -19.02 6.26
N ALA A 206 -7.07 -20.21 6.51
CA ALA A 206 -8.00 -20.44 7.61
C ALA A 206 -7.33 -21.32 8.66
N LYS A 207 -7.23 -20.83 9.90
CA LYS A 207 -6.68 -21.58 11.03
C LYS A 207 -7.79 -21.92 12.00
N PRO A 208 -8.06 -23.20 12.30
CA PRO A 208 -9.05 -23.56 13.31
C PRO A 208 -8.75 -22.87 14.65
N ILE A 209 -9.82 -22.41 15.32
CA ILE A 209 -9.77 -21.90 16.69
C ILE A 209 -10.43 -22.97 17.55
N SER A 210 -9.70 -23.45 18.54
CA SER A 210 -10.21 -24.40 19.56
C SER A 210 -10.90 -23.66 20.69
#